data_2220daa2dc30a46d4605f778dd7a3be5
#
_entry.id   2220daa2dc30a46d4605f778dd7a3be5
#
_cell.length_a   1.000
_cell.length_b   1.000
_cell.length_c   1.000
_cell.angle_alpha   90.00
_cell.angle_beta   90.00
_cell.angle_gamma   90.00
#
_symmetry.space_group_name_H-M   'P 1'
#
loop_
_entity.id
_entity.type
_entity.pdbx_description
1 polymer ?
#
loop_
_entity_poly.entity_id
_entity_poly.type
_entity_poly.pdbx_seq_one_letter_code
_entity_poly.pdbx_strand_id
1 'polypeptide(L)'
;MIEFEPKYITFDCYGTLTKFRMADMTREMFGNVLQGDDLEKLVAFYAGYRRDEVLGAWKPYRDVVVNALRRACKRMNVEFNEVEAEKIYTAVPTWGPHPDVPEGLSRLAKKYKLVILSNASNNQIQSNVDKLGAPFHAVFTAEQAQSYKPRMQGFEYMFDQLNCNPEDVLHVSSSLRYDLMTAHDLGIKHKAFVKRGHEPSTPYYQYYEVNDIPHLAAELGL
;
A
#
# COMPACT_ATOMS: atom_id res chain seq x y z
N MET A 1 3.72 -23.68 -6.78
CA MET A 1 3.81 -23.81 -5.30
C MET A 1 5.05 -23.10 -4.82
N ILE A 2 4.94 -22.37 -3.72
CA ILE A 2 6.06 -21.66 -3.10
C ILE A 2 6.72 -22.61 -2.10
N GLU A 3 7.92 -23.08 -2.43
CA GLU A 3 8.73 -23.98 -1.56
C GLU A 3 9.52 -23.15 -0.52
N PHE A 4 8.79 -22.37 0.27
CA PHE A 4 9.38 -21.56 1.33
C PHE A 4 8.40 -21.46 2.51
N GLU A 5 8.90 -21.61 3.71
CA GLU A 5 8.11 -21.52 4.93
C GLU A 5 8.49 -20.25 5.71
N PRO A 6 7.79 -19.13 5.48
CA PRO A 6 8.11 -17.86 6.12
C PRO A 6 7.80 -17.88 7.63
N LYS A 7 8.66 -17.25 8.41
CA LYS A 7 8.35 -16.93 9.82
C LYS A 7 7.24 -15.88 9.90
N TYR A 8 7.22 -14.94 8.95
CA TYR A 8 6.21 -13.91 8.81
C TYR A 8 5.80 -13.75 7.35
N ILE A 9 4.50 -13.55 7.10
CA ILE A 9 4.02 -13.00 5.83
C ILE A 9 3.72 -11.52 6.07
N THR A 10 4.48 -10.65 5.40
CA THR A 10 4.37 -9.20 5.55
C THR A 10 3.62 -8.61 4.36
N PHE A 11 2.67 -7.73 4.60
CA PHE A 11 1.77 -7.17 3.59
C PHE A 11 1.87 -5.65 3.53
N ASP A 12 1.89 -5.10 2.31
CA ASP A 12 1.35 -3.78 2.11
C ASP A 12 -0.17 -3.78 2.34
N CYS A 13 -0.72 -2.64 2.79
CA CYS A 13 -2.15 -2.55 3.09
C CYS A 13 -2.96 -1.90 1.97
N TYR A 14 -2.70 -0.61 1.68
CA TYR A 14 -3.54 0.17 0.77
C TYR A 14 -3.23 -0.10 -0.69
N GLY A 15 -4.20 -0.64 -1.42
CA GLY A 15 -4.07 -1.11 -2.79
C GLY A 15 -3.84 -2.61 -2.89
N THR A 16 -3.25 -3.22 -1.85
CA THR A 16 -2.98 -4.67 -1.79
C THR A 16 -4.12 -5.42 -1.08
N LEU A 17 -4.39 -5.07 0.17
CA LEU A 17 -5.45 -5.67 1.00
C LEU A 17 -6.71 -4.79 1.02
N THR A 18 -6.55 -3.50 1.26
CA THR A 18 -7.64 -2.52 1.31
C THR A 18 -7.73 -1.79 -0.03
N LYS A 19 -8.95 -1.59 -0.54
CA LYS A 19 -9.20 -0.80 -1.75
C LYS A 19 -8.67 0.61 -1.58
N PHE A 20 -7.84 1.07 -2.51
CA PHE A 20 -7.23 2.39 -2.46
C PHE A 20 -8.00 3.38 -3.34
N ARG A 21 -8.93 4.13 -2.77
CA ARG A 21 -9.91 4.92 -3.49
C ARG A 21 -9.48 6.37 -3.81
N MET A 22 -8.20 6.70 -3.70
CA MET A 22 -7.70 8.06 -3.98
C MET A 22 -8.06 8.54 -5.39
N ALA A 23 -7.92 7.67 -6.39
CA ALA A 23 -8.24 8.01 -7.79
C ALA A 23 -9.74 8.26 -7.96
N ASP A 24 -10.60 7.39 -7.39
CA ASP A 24 -12.06 7.52 -7.49
C ASP A 24 -12.53 8.81 -6.84
N MET A 25 -12.07 9.09 -5.64
CA MET A 25 -12.41 10.33 -4.93
C MET A 25 -11.95 11.58 -5.67
N THR A 26 -10.77 11.52 -6.33
CA THR A 26 -10.31 12.62 -7.17
C THR A 26 -11.23 12.83 -8.37
N ARG A 27 -11.69 11.75 -9.04
CA ARG A 27 -12.66 11.85 -10.14
C ARG A 27 -14.00 12.39 -9.66
N GLU A 28 -14.51 11.92 -8.52
CA GLU A 28 -15.75 12.40 -7.92
C GLU A 28 -15.67 13.90 -7.60
N MET A 29 -14.53 14.36 -7.05
CA MET A 29 -14.32 15.74 -6.64
C MET A 29 -14.19 16.71 -7.83
N PHE A 30 -13.48 16.31 -8.88
CA PHE A 30 -13.13 17.19 -9.99
C PHE A 30 -13.94 16.93 -11.27
N GLY A 31 -14.83 15.94 -11.29
CA GLY A 31 -15.61 15.56 -12.46
C GLY A 31 -16.56 16.63 -13.00
N ASN A 32 -16.90 17.64 -12.18
CA ASN A 32 -17.67 18.81 -12.61
C ASN A 32 -16.80 19.94 -13.20
N VAL A 33 -15.47 19.87 -12.99
CA VAL A 33 -14.50 20.90 -13.41
C VAL A 33 -13.68 20.43 -14.60
N LEU A 34 -13.29 19.15 -14.60
CA LEU A 34 -12.52 18.51 -15.66
C LEU A 34 -13.23 17.25 -16.14
N GLN A 35 -13.08 16.94 -17.42
CA GLN A 35 -13.68 15.75 -18.03
C GLN A 35 -12.68 15.03 -18.95
N GLY A 36 -12.97 13.76 -19.24
CA GLY A 36 -12.17 12.97 -20.18
C GLY A 36 -10.68 12.91 -19.81
N ASP A 37 -9.83 13.11 -20.80
CA ASP A 37 -8.37 13.00 -20.63
C ASP A 37 -7.79 13.99 -19.62
N ASP A 38 -8.38 15.17 -19.45
CA ASP A 38 -7.84 16.16 -18.52
C ASP A 38 -8.13 15.77 -17.05
N LEU A 39 -9.27 15.14 -16.78
CA LEU A 39 -9.56 14.57 -15.47
C LEU A 39 -8.57 13.42 -15.16
N GLU A 40 -8.31 12.52 -16.10
CA GLU A 40 -7.35 11.43 -15.92
C GLU A 40 -5.91 11.94 -15.76
N LYS A 41 -5.53 13.03 -16.44
CA LYS A 41 -4.23 13.70 -16.20
C LYS A 41 -4.12 14.25 -14.77
N LEU A 42 -5.17 14.87 -14.24
CA LEU A 42 -5.19 15.34 -12.85
C LEU A 42 -5.00 14.17 -11.88
N VAL A 43 -5.72 13.05 -12.08
CA VAL A 43 -5.60 11.83 -11.27
C VAL A 43 -4.17 11.28 -11.32
N ALA A 44 -3.57 11.23 -12.52
CA ALA A 44 -2.20 10.76 -12.72
C ALA A 44 -1.17 11.67 -12.06
N PHE A 45 -1.31 13.01 -12.19
CA PHE A 45 -0.44 13.96 -11.51
C PHE A 45 -0.56 13.86 -9.99
N TYR A 46 -1.78 13.74 -9.47
CA TYR A 46 -1.98 13.56 -8.03
C TYR A 46 -1.30 12.29 -7.51
N ALA A 47 -1.45 11.17 -8.22
CA ALA A 47 -0.75 9.93 -7.88
C ALA A 47 0.78 10.09 -7.95
N GLY A 48 1.29 10.78 -8.98
CA GLY A 48 2.71 11.08 -9.14
C GLY A 48 3.25 11.95 -8.01
N TYR A 49 2.56 13.05 -7.69
CA TYR A 49 2.99 13.95 -6.62
C TYR A 49 2.91 13.32 -5.23
N ARG A 50 1.95 12.43 -4.94
CA ARG A 50 1.96 11.67 -3.68
C ARG A 50 3.23 10.81 -3.54
N ARG A 51 3.66 10.15 -4.62
CA ARG A 51 4.93 9.41 -4.62
C ARG A 51 6.13 10.31 -4.40
N ASP A 52 6.15 11.49 -5.01
CA ASP A 52 7.22 12.45 -4.83
C ASP A 52 7.25 13.03 -3.40
N GLU A 53 6.09 13.35 -2.82
CA GLU A 53 5.98 13.83 -1.44
C GLU A 53 6.53 12.86 -0.40
N VAL A 54 6.34 11.54 -0.58
CA VAL A 54 6.86 10.53 0.35
C VAL A 54 8.37 10.29 0.22
N LEU A 55 8.99 10.70 -0.89
CA LEU A 55 10.44 10.65 -1.08
C LEU A 55 11.18 11.79 -0.39
N GLY A 56 10.48 12.87 -0.08
CA GLY A 56 11.04 14.05 0.60
C GLY A 56 11.29 13.84 2.10
N ALA A 57 11.52 14.94 2.81
CA ALA A 57 11.60 14.94 4.25
C ALA A 57 10.31 14.38 4.88
N TRP A 58 10.45 13.73 6.03
CA TRP A 58 9.29 13.24 6.77
C TRP A 58 8.26 14.34 7.02
N LYS A 59 7.01 13.99 6.84
CA LYS A 59 5.84 14.81 7.13
C LYS A 59 4.64 13.90 7.44
N PRO A 60 3.62 14.36 8.18
CA PRO A 60 2.39 13.60 8.39
C PRO A 60 1.70 13.24 7.07
N TYR A 61 1.00 12.10 7.04
CA TYR A 61 0.33 11.62 5.82
C TYR A 61 -0.74 12.60 5.30
N ARG A 62 -1.39 13.35 6.19
CA ARG A 62 -2.28 14.46 5.80
C ARG A 62 -1.57 15.43 4.86
N ASP A 63 -0.36 15.84 5.22
CA ASP A 63 0.41 16.83 4.44
C ASP A 63 0.86 16.24 3.09
N VAL A 64 1.17 14.95 3.03
CA VAL A 64 1.42 14.24 1.76
C VAL A 64 0.21 14.34 0.84
N VAL A 65 -0.99 14.03 1.35
CA VAL A 65 -2.24 14.05 0.58
C VAL A 65 -2.58 15.47 0.10
N VAL A 66 -2.55 16.45 1.01
CA VAL A 66 -2.92 17.85 0.74
C VAL A 66 -1.92 18.51 -0.21
N ASN A 67 -0.62 18.38 0.05
CA ASN A 67 0.43 18.98 -0.79
C ASN A 67 0.44 18.40 -2.20
N ALA A 68 0.29 17.09 -2.31
CA ALA A 68 0.24 16.42 -3.62
C ALA A 68 -0.96 16.90 -4.45
N LEU A 69 -2.14 17.04 -3.84
CA LEU A 69 -3.32 17.55 -4.55
C LEU A 69 -3.16 19.02 -4.95
N ARG A 70 -2.62 19.86 -4.06
CA ARG A 70 -2.30 21.27 -4.36
C ARG A 70 -1.37 21.40 -5.56
N ARG A 71 -0.34 20.55 -5.64
CA ARG A 71 0.61 20.50 -6.77
C ARG A 71 -0.07 20.05 -8.06
N ALA A 72 -0.94 19.05 -8.00
CA ALA A 72 -1.70 18.56 -9.14
C ALA A 72 -2.65 19.61 -9.69
N CYS A 73 -3.42 20.28 -8.82
CA CYS A 73 -4.30 21.39 -9.19
C CYS A 73 -3.52 22.54 -9.85
N LYS A 74 -2.39 22.94 -9.25
CA LYS A 74 -1.50 23.95 -9.85
C LYS A 74 -1.03 23.54 -11.25
N ARG A 75 -0.65 22.28 -11.43
CA ARG A 75 -0.17 21.76 -12.73
C ARG A 75 -1.24 21.76 -13.81
N MET A 76 -2.50 21.53 -13.41
CA MET A 76 -3.66 21.50 -14.31
C MET A 76 -4.37 22.85 -14.42
N ASN A 77 -3.87 23.89 -13.73
CA ASN A 77 -4.50 25.21 -13.65
C ASN A 77 -5.96 25.14 -13.17
N VAL A 78 -6.19 24.31 -12.12
CA VAL A 78 -7.49 24.14 -11.46
C VAL A 78 -7.41 24.72 -10.06
N GLU A 79 -8.52 25.30 -9.59
CA GLU A 79 -8.60 25.81 -8.22
C GLU A 79 -8.38 24.70 -7.19
N PHE A 80 -7.52 24.97 -6.21
CA PHE A 80 -7.28 24.08 -5.08
C PHE A 80 -8.11 24.51 -3.87
N ASN A 81 -8.79 23.54 -3.26
CA ASN A 81 -9.50 23.72 -2.00
C ASN A 81 -8.97 22.74 -0.95
N GLU A 82 -8.44 23.26 0.15
CA GLU A 82 -7.84 22.46 1.22
C GLU A 82 -8.88 21.62 1.96
N VAL A 83 -10.09 22.14 2.17
CA VAL A 83 -11.19 21.42 2.81
C VAL A 83 -11.58 20.18 2.00
N GLU A 84 -11.60 20.29 0.67
CA GLU A 84 -11.86 19.16 -0.22
C GLU A 84 -10.70 18.15 -0.18
N ALA A 85 -9.45 18.61 -0.14
CA ALA A 85 -8.31 17.73 0.02
C ALA A 85 -8.35 16.95 1.35
N GLU A 86 -8.80 17.56 2.43
CA GLU A 86 -8.99 16.90 3.72
C GLU A 86 -10.08 15.83 3.71
N LYS A 87 -11.13 15.98 2.89
CA LYS A 87 -12.14 14.93 2.72
C LYS A 87 -11.53 13.63 2.20
N ILE A 88 -10.53 13.71 1.30
CA ILE A 88 -9.82 12.52 0.83
C ILE A 88 -9.05 11.87 1.98
N TYR A 89 -8.33 12.66 2.78
CA TYR A 89 -7.57 12.15 3.92
C TYR A 89 -8.48 11.51 4.97
N THR A 90 -9.58 12.17 5.32
CA THR A 90 -10.53 11.69 6.33
C THR A 90 -11.36 10.49 5.87
N ALA A 91 -11.46 10.25 4.57
CA ALA A 91 -12.15 9.08 4.03
C ALA A 91 -11.33 7.79 4.15
N VAL A 92 -10.00 7.85 4.30
CA VAL A 92 -9.11 6.67 4.35
C VAL A 92 -9.59 5.59 5.34
N PRO A 93 -9.98 5.91 6.59
CA PRO A 93 -10.48 4.91 7.55
C PRO A 93 -11.78 4.21 7.12
N THR A 94 -12.52 4.79 6.17
CA THR A 94 -13.80 4.21 5.71
C THR A 94 -13.62 3.11 4.67
N TRP A 95 -12.45 3.01 4.03
CA TRP A 95 -12.20 2.04 2.97
C TRP A 95 -12.17 0.61 3.51
N GLY A 96 -12.72 -0.31 2.72
CA GLY A 96 -12.77 -1.72 3.05
C GLY A 96 -11.81 -2.57 2.22
N PRO A 97 -11.73 -3.87 2.52
CA PRO A 97 -10.88 -4.82 1.80
C PRO A 97 -11.33 -5.04 0.36
N HIS A 98 -10.43 -5.58 -0.46
CA HIS A 98 -10.84 -6.28 -1.68
C HIS A 98 -11.66 -7.52 -1.31
N PRO A 99 -12.61 -7.97 -2.15
CA PRO A 99 -13.54 -9.04 -1.79
C PRO A 99 -12.88 -10.38 -1.45
N ASP A 100 -11.73 -10.67 -2.03
CA ASP A 100 -10.93 -11.90 -1.85
C ASP A 100 -10.13 -11.92 -0.54
N VAL A 101 -9.90 -10.76 0.06
CA VAL A 101 -8.94 -10.61 1.16
C VAL A 101 -9.35 -11.33 2.44
N PRO A 102 -10.60 -11.22 2.95
CA PRO A 102 -10.96 -11.89 4.20
C PRO A 102 -10.80 -13.40 4.15
N GLU A 103 -11.21 -14.04 3.05
CA GLU A 103 -11.06 -15.48 2.86
C GLU A 103 -9.59 -15.89 2.80
N GLY A 104 -8.82 -15.25 1.94
CA GLY A 104 -7.40 -15.58 1.77
C GLY A 104 -6.59 -15.38 3.04
N LEU A 105 -6.77 -14.24 3.74
CA LEU A 105 -6.08 -13.98 5.01
C LEU A 105 -6.49 -14.97 6.11
N SER A 106 -7.77 -15.37 6.18
CA SER A 106 -8.23 -16.35 7.17
C SER A 106 -7.57 -17.72 6.98
N ARG A 107 -7.26 -18.12 5.74
CA ARG A 107 -6.49 -19.34 5.43
C ARG A 107 -5.04 -19.19 5.87
N LEU A 108 -4.37 -18.09 5.47
CA LEU A 108 -2.98 -17.82 5.82
C LEU A 108 -2.74 -17.74 7.33
N ALA A 109 -3.66 -17.09 8.07
CA ALA A 109 -3.55 -16.90 9.51
C ALA A 109 -3.62 -18.23 10.32
N LYS A 110 -4.06 -19.33 9.72
CA LYS A 110 -4.06 -20.65 10.38
C LYS A 110 -2.65 -21.20 10.59
N LYS A 111 -1.71 -20.78 9.76
CA LYS A 111 -0.35 -21.30 9.77
C LYS A 111 0.71 -20.23 10.02
N TYR A 112 0.51 -19.01 9.52
CA TYR A 112 1.52 -17.97 9.49
C TYR A 112 1.16 -16.76 10.36
N LYS A 113 2.18 -16.09 10.87
CA LYS A 113 2.07 -14.78 11.52
C LYS A 113 1.97 -13.71 10.44
N LEU A 114 0.82 -13.03 10.36
CA LEU A 114 0.56 -11.97 9.39
C LEU A 114 1.01 -10.62 9.96
N VAL A 115 1.69 -9.82 9.16
CA VAL A 115 2.21 -8.51 9.54
C VAL A 115 1.83 -7.50 8.46
N ILE A 116 1.50 -6.27 8.85
CA ILE A 116 1.31 -5.15 7.93
C ILE A 116 2.49 -4.19 8.02
N LEU A 117 2.99 -3.72 6.88
CA LEU A 117 3.87 -2.57 6.73
C LEU A 117 3.24 -1.58 5.75
N SER A 118 2.74 -0.45 6.25
CA SER A 118 1.91 0.47 5.47
C SER A 118 2.39 1.92 5.53
N ASN A 119 2.26 2.62 4.39
CA ASN A 119 2.40 4.08 4.32
C ASN A 119 1.16 4.79 4.91
N ALA A 120 0.90 4.56 6.18
CA ALA A 120 -0.28 5.00 6.91
C ALA A 120 0.06 5.86 8.12
N SER A 121 -0.92 6.60 8.62
CA SER A 121 -0.89 7.17 9.97
C SER A 121 -1.49 6.21 10.99
N ASN A 122 -1.02 6.32 12.23
CA ASN A 122 -1.44 5.45 13.35
C ASN A 122 -2.94 5.57 13.64
N ASN A 123 -3.49 6.78 13.55
CA ASN A 123 -4.89 7.05 13.84
C ASN A 123 -5.88 6.55 12.77
N GLN A 124 -5.41 6.11 11.61
CA GLN A 124 -6.27 5.68 10.50
C GLN A 124 -6.23 4.18 10.25
N ILE A 125 -5.05 3.57 10.35
CA ILE A 125 -4.81 2.20 9.88
C ILE A 125 -5.68 1.17 10.57
N GLN A 126 -5.93 1.31 11.87
CA GLN A 126 -6.66 0.31 12.67
C GLN A 126 -8.07 0.08 12.13
N SER A 127 -8.79 1.15 11.77
CA SER A 127 -10.14 1.04 11.18
C SER A 127 -10.19 0.24 9.88
N ASN A 128 -9.10 0.21 9.12
CA ASN A 128 -9.00 -0.60 7.90
C ASN A 128 -8.63 -2.04 8.25
N VAL A 129 -7.68 -2.25 9.16
CA VAL A 129 -7.22 -3.57 9.61
C VAL A 129 -8.37 -4.39 10.22
N ASP A 130 -9.23 -3.77 11.03
CA ASP A 130 -10.39 -4.42 11.65
C ASP A 130 -11.37 -5.03 10.64
N LYS A 131 -11.36 -4.54 9.39
CA LYS A 131 -12.20 -5.04 8.30
C LYS A 131 -11.57 -6.17 7.49
N LEU A 132 -10.30 -6.49 7.70
CA LEU A 132 -9.57 -7.46 6.87
C LEU A 132 -9.92 -8.93 7.15
N GLY A 133 -10.62 -9.22 8.25
CA GLY A 133 -11.16 -10.55 8.54
C GLY A 133 -10.17 -11.59 9.06
N ALA A 134 -8.96 -11.17 9.48
CA ALA A 134 -7.97 -12.06 10.08
C ALA A 134 -7.15 -11.33 11.17
N PRO A 135 -6.61 -12.05 12.17
CA PRO A 135 -5.72 -11.45 13.15
C PRO A 135 -4.35 -11.13 12.54
N PHE A 136 -3.79 -9.99 12.89
CA PHE A 136 -2.42 -9.62 12.56
C PHE A 136 -1.54 -9.69 13.80
N HIS A 137 -0.34 -10.25 13.61
CA HIS A 137 0.69 -10.32 14.66
C HIS A 137 1.24 -8.94 14.99
N ALA A 138 1.42 -8.09 13.97
CA ALA A 138 1.86 -6.71 14.12
C ALA A 138 1.38 -5.84 12.95
N VAL A 139 1.25 -4.53 13.22
CA VAL A 139 0.92 -3.51 12.22
C VAL A 139 1.92 -2.37 12.37
N PHE A 140 2.74 -2.15 11.34
CA PHE A 140 3.73 -1.10 11.30
C PHE A 140 3.34 -0.03 10.31
N THR A 141 3.54 1.23 10.71
CA THR A 141 3.16 2.41 9.92
C THR A 141 4.38 3.26 9.58
N ALA A 142 4.25 4.04 8.51
CA ALA A 142 5.24 5.05 8.18
C ALA A 142 5.41 6.09 9.30
N GLU A 143 4.35 6.36 10.05
CA GLU A 143 4.41 7.29 11.19
C GLU A 143 5.28 6.75 12.33
N GLN A 144 5.19 5.45 12.65
CA GLN A 144 6.08 4.80 13.63
C GLN A 144 7.54 4.80 13.17
N ALA A 145 7.77 4.45 11.89
CA ALA A 145 9.11 4.39 11.31
C ALA A 145 9.70 5.79 11.01
N GLN A 146 8.89 6.86 11.07
CA GLN A 146 9.24 8.21 10.62
C GLN A 146 9.81 8.21 9.18
N SER A 147 9.29 7.30 8.36
CA SER A 147 9.72 7.07 6.98
C SER A 147 8.64 6.39 6.16
N TYR A 148 8.49 6.84 4.94
CA TYR A 148 7.59 6.21 3.96
C TYR A 148 8.34 5.24 3.06
N LYS A 149 7.71 4.11 2.70
CA LYS A 149 8.09 3.33 1.54
C LYS A 149 8.04 4.24 0.28
N PRO A 150 8.97 4.13 -0.66
CA PRO A 150 9.92 3.04 -0.89
C PRO A 150 11.27 3.18 -0.17
N ARG A 151 11.41 4.05 0.83
CA ARG A 151 12.67 4.12 1.60
C ARG A 151 12.84 2.85 2.43
N MET A 152 14.09 2.35 2.50
CA MET A 152 14.43 1.12 3.22
C MET A 152 14.12 1.20 4.72
N GLN A 153 14.24 2.38 5.31
CA GLN A 153 14.05 2.62 6.74
C GLN A 153 12.72 2.06 7.30
N GLY A 154 11.62 2.05 6.52
CA GLY A 154 10.36 1.46 6.96
C GLY A 154 10.44 -0.06 7.12
N PHE A 155 11.14 -0.74 6.21
CA PHE A 155 11.41 -2.17 6.29
C PHE A 155 12.40 -2.51 7.41
N GLU A 156 13.48 -1.74 7.54
CA GLU A 156 14.47 -1.89 8.62
C GLU A 156 13.79 -1.77 9.98
N TYR A 157 12.95 -0.75 10.18
CA TYR A 157 12.14 -0.61 11.38
C TYR A 157 11.29 -1.86 11.66
N MET A 158 10.61 -2.41 10.65
CA MET A 158 9.81 -3.63 10.79
C MET A 158 10.69 -4.82 11.20
N PHE A 159 11.86 -5.01 10.58
CA PHE A 159 12.79 -6.09 10.92
C PHE A 159 13.28 -5.98 12.36
N ASP A 160 13.65 -4.78 12.81
CA ASP A 160 14.08 -4.51 14.17
C ASP A 160 12.98 -4.84 15.19
N GLN A 161 11.75 -4.40 14.94
CA GLN A 161 10.62 -4.67 15.83
C GLN A 161 10.24 -6.16 15.90
N LEU A 162 10.38 -6.90 14.81
CA LEU A 162 10.10 -8.34 14.74
C LEU A 162 11.28 -9.18 15.19
N ASN A 163 12.46 -8.61 15.38
CA ASN A 163 13.72 -9.31 15.58
C ASN A 163 13.90 -10.44 14.55
N CYS A 164 13.85 -10.05 13.26
CA CYS A 164 13.96 -10.97 12.13
C CYS A 164 14.80 -10.37 11.00
N ASN A 165 15.14 -11.21 10.02
CA ASN A 165 15.94 -10.85 8.86
C ASN A 165 15.11 -10.92 7.56
N PRO A 166 15.61 -10.37 6.43
CA PRO A 166 14.98 -10.48 5.13
C PRO A 166 14.64 -11.92 4.69
N GLU A 167 15.46 -12.90 5.12
CA GLU A 167 15.26 -14.31 4.81
C GLU A 167 14.08 -14.95 5.55
N ASP A 168 13.60 -14.34 6.62
CA ASP A 168 12.51 -14.86 7.45
C ASP A 168 11.13 -14.53 6.89
N VAL A 169 11.03 -13.66 5.86
CA VAL A 169 9.78 -13.09 5.43
C VAL A 169 9.40 -13.44 3.99
N LEU A 170 8.09 -13.58 3.76
CA LEU A 170 7.48 -13.46 2.45
C LEU A 170 6.77 -12.09 2.38
N HIS A 171 7.29 -11.18 1.55
CA HIS A 171 6.67 -9.84 1.41
C HIS A 171 5.67 -9.80 0.26
N VAL A 172 4.46 -9.31 0.52
CA VAL A 172 3.30 -9.35 -0.39
C VAL A 172 2.81 -7.93 -0.68
N SER A 173 2.81 -7.53 -1.94
CA SER A 173 2.31 -6.21 -2.34
C SER A 173 1.76 -6.20 -3.77
N SER A 174 0.86 -5.27 -4.05
CA SER A 174 0.42 -4.91 -5.41
C SER A 174 1.24 -3.75 -6.01
N SER A 175 2.23 -3.24 -5.28
CA SER A 175 3.06 -2.13 -5.74
C SER A 175 4.51 -2.53 -5.90
N LEU A 176 5.01 -2.37 -7.12
CA LEU A 176 6.45 -2.45 -7.40
C LEU A 176 7.17 -1.25 -6.78
N ARG A 177 6.65 -0.06 -7.02
CA ARG A 177 7.31 1.21 -6.71
C ARG A 177 7.42 1.52 -5.23
N TYR A 178 6.47 1.08 -4.42
CA TYR A 178 6.49 1.30 -2.98
C TYR A 178 7.15 0.14 -2.22
N ASP A 179 7.07 -1.08 -2.75
CA ASP A 179 7.40 -2.29 -2.00
C ASP A 179 8.43 -3.19 -2.67
N LEU A 180 8.09 -3.79 -3.84
CA LEU A 180 8.86 -4.92 -4.34
C LEU A 180 10.25 -4.55 -4.87
N MET A 181 10.44 -3.33 -5.36
CA MET A 181 11.77 -2.80 -5.71
C MET A 181 12.64 -2.72 -4.46
N THR A 182 12.14 -2.05 -3.41
CA THR A 182 12.87 -1.92 -2.14
C THR A 182 13.10 -3.26 -1.46
N ALA A 183 12.10 -4.15 -1.48
CA ALA A 183 12.24 -5.51 -0.95
C ALA A 183 13.33 -6.30 -1.70
N HIS A 184 13.47 -6.09 -3.01
CA HIS A 184 14.56 -6.69 -3.80
C HIS A 184 15.93 -6.16 -3.37
N ASP A 185 16.06 -4.84 -3.23
CA ASP A 185 17.32 -4.17 -2.85
C ASP A 185 17.74 -4.51 -1.41
N LEU A 186 16.78 -4.81 -0.52
CA LEU A 186 17.02 -5.30 0.84
C LEU A 186 17.34 -6.80 0.92
N GLY A 187 17.37 -7.51 -0.20
CA GLY A 187 17.68 -8.94 -0.24
C GLY A 187 16.51 -9.84 0.20
N ILE A 188 15.28 -9.34 0.28
CA ILE A 188 14.11 -10.21 0.50
C ILE A 188 13.94 -11.09 -0.74
N LYS A 189 14.30 -12.37 -0.60
CA LYS A 189 14.25 -13.33 -1.72
C LYS A 189 12.81 -13.69 -2.09
N HIS A 190 11.96 -13.88 -1.09
CA HIS A 190 10.58 -14.33 -1.28
C HIS A 190 9.62 -13.15 -1.26
N LYS A 191 9.12 -12.81 -2.42
CA LYS A 191 8.18 -11.69 -2.67
C LYS A 191 7.01 -12.19 -3.50
N ALA A 192 5.80 -11.68 -3.23
CA ALA A 192 4.64 -11.95 -4.06
C ALA A 192 4.02 -10.64 -4.57
N PHE A 193 3.81 -10.57 -5.87
CA PHE A 193 3.09 -9.49 -6.54
C PHE A 193 1.63 -9.87 -6.74
N VAL A 194 0.73 -9.16 -6.05
CA VAL A 194 -0.72 -9.33 -6.20
C VAL A 194 -1.21 -8.47 -7.36
N LYS A 195 -1.76 -9.08 -8.40
CA LYS A 195 -2.22 -8.37 -9.61
C LYS A 195 -3.54 -7.64 -9.36
N ARG A 196 -3.45 -6.41 -8.88
CA ARG A 196 -4.61 -5.50 -8.68
C ARG A 196 -4.86 -4.57 -9.86
N GLY A 197 -4.04 -4.63 -10.91
CA GLY A 197 -4.16 -3.78 -12.08
C GLY A 197 -3.59 -2.35 -11.91
N HIS A 198 -2.87 -2.08 -10.84
CA HIS A 198 -2.31 -0.75 -10.57
C HIS A 198 -0.97 -0.51 -11.29
N GLU A 199 -0.17 -1.54 -11.42
CA GLU A 199 1.17 -1.50 -12.02
C GLU A 199 1.39 -2.74 -12.92
N PRO A 200 2.17 -2.60 -14.01
CA PRO A 200 2.51 -3.74 -14.86
C PRO A 200 3.50 -4.67 -14.15
N SER A 201 3.46 -5.95 -14.49
CA SER A 201 4.48 -6.91 -14.04
C SER A 201 5.87 -6.51 -14.52
N THR A 202 6.86 -6.68 -13.66
CA THR A 202 8.27 -6.38 -13.95
C THR A 202 9.16 -7.51 -13.42
N PRO A 203 9.36 -8.59 -14.21
CA PRO A 203 10.02 -9.82 -13.78
C PRO A 203 11.45 -9.66 -13.25
N TYR A 204 12.13 -8.55 -13.56
CA TYR A 204 13.47 -8.24 -13.05
C TYR A 204 13.57 -8.36 -11.51
N TYR A 205 12.50 -8.02 -10.79
CA TYR A 205 12.51 -8.02 -9.32
C TYR A 205 12.23 -9.40 -8.70
N GLN A 206 12.08 -10.45 -9.50
CA GLN A 206 12.01 -11.86 -9.07
C GLN A 206 11.01 -12.09 -7.93
N TYR A 207 9.74 -12.14 -8.26
CA TYR A 207 8.64 -12.39 -7.33
C TYR A 207 7.68 -13.45 -7.88
N TYR A 208 6.89 -14.04 -6.98
CA TYR A 208 5.74 -14.87 -7.39
C TYR A 208 4.59 -13.97 -7.82
N GLU A 209 3.97 -14.25 -8.95
CA GLU A 209 2.74 -13.55 -9.36
C GLU A 209 1.52 -14.30 -8.88
N VAL A 210 0.64 -13.59 -8.16
CA VAL A 210 -0.64 -14.12 -7.70
C VAL A 210 -1.79 -13.20 -8.13
N ASN A 211 -2.94 -13.79 -8.42
CA ASN A 211 -4.10 -13.03 -8.88
C ASN A 211 -4.81 -12.33 -7.69
N ASP A 212 -4.81 -12.97 -6.53
CA ASP A 212 -5.50 -12.56 -5.31
C ASP A 212 -4.90 -13.24 -4.07
N ILE A 213 -5.41 -12.97 -2.89
CA ILE A 213 -4.90 -13.54 -1.64
C ILE A 213 -5.26 -15.05 -1.46
N PRO A 214 -6.45 -15.55 -1.86
CA PRO A 214 -6.69 -16.99 -1.93
C PRO A 214 -5.71 -17.76 -2.81
N HIS A 215 -5.31 -17.20 -3.96
CA HIS A 215 -4.29 -17.79 -4.82
C HIS A 215 -2.93 -17.86 -4.10
N LEU A 216 -2.55 -16.80 -3.36
CA LEU A 216 -1.34 -16.85 -2.53
C LEU A 216 -1.42 -17.98 -1.48
N ALA A 217 -2.57 -18.15 -0.81
CA ALA A 217 -2.77 -19.21 0.15
C ALA A 217 -2.63 -20.61 -0.50
N ALA A 218 -3.20 -20.79 -1.69
CA ALA A 218 -3.07 -22.04 -2.46
C ALA A 218 -1.62 -22.31 -2.87
N GLU A 219 -0.86 -21.29 -3.29
CA GLU A 219 0.57 -21.41 -3.60
C GLU A 219 1.42 -21.80 -2.39
N LEU A 220 0.96 -21.53 -1.17
CA LEU A 220 1.57 -21.95 0.10
C LEU A 220 1.01 -23.27 0.66
N GLY A 221 0.18 -23.99 -0.12
CA GLY A 221 -0.38 -25.29 0.25
C GLY A 221 -1.54 -25.23 1.25
N LEU A 222 -2.27 -24.11 1.29
CA LEU A 222 -3.41 -23.88 2.20
C LEU A 222 -4.74 -23.84 1.44
#